data_6af870b003b67f0bb90cd64e5a1480ff
#
_entry.id   6af870b003b67f0bb90cd64e5a1480ff
#
_cell.length_a   1.000
_cell.length_b   1.000
_cell.length_c   1.000
_cell.angle_alpha   90.00
_cell.angle_beta   90.00
_cell.angle_gamma   90.00
#
_symmetry.space_group_name_H-M   'P 1'
#
loop_
_entity.id
_entity.type
_entity.pdbx_description
1 polymer ?
#
loop_
_entity_poly.entity_id
_entity_poly.type
_entity_poly.pdbx_seq_one_letter_code
_entity_poly.pdbx_strand_id
1 'polypeptide(L)'
;KRGNPLYNSTLNTYDTSKYTEVVNNFSIEWGIVDALKLRGQLGISKIFNRSDAFYPAEHTMFADYSIADSHKKGMYSYETGEEFSLDGNITLFWSKTLADKHSIYVGGDASMTNRDWYEYIFSAIGFPNQNLDFIGSSLGYESGSKPESSETRSRAVGFTANANYSYDNKYFIDGSFRYDGSSLFGGNRRFAPFWSAGLGWNIHRERFMQAAHWITNMKLRASLG
;
A
#
# COMPACT_ATOMS: atom_id res chain seq x y z
N LYS A 1 16.28 10.73 -42.36
CA LYS A 1 15.42 9.55 -42.52
C LYS A 1 14.95 9.16 -41.14
N ARG A 2 13.66 9.31 -40.84
CA ARG A 2 13.08 8.69 -39.63
C ARG A 2 13.29 7.19 -39.76
N GLY A 3 13.92 6.58 -38.77
CA GLY A 3 14.22 5.16 -38.78
C GLY A 3 12.95 4.30 -38.83
N ASN A 4 13.03 3.16 -39.46
CA ASN A 4 11.95 2.19 -39.45
C ASN A 4 11.88 1.52 -38.06
N PRO A 5 10.76 1.59 -37.32
CA PRO A 5 10.63 0.94 -36.00
C PRO A 5 10.86 -0.58 -36.05
N LEU A 6 10.54 -1.24 -37.18
CA LEU A 6 10.82 -2.68 -37.41
C LEU A 6 12.31 -3.02 -37.45
N TYR A 7 13.16 -2.04 -37.75
CA TYR A 7 14.60 -2.23 -37.69
C TYR A 7 15.10 -2.47 -36.26
N ASN A 8 14.52 -1.79 -35.30
CA ASN A 8 14.91 -1.95 -33.90
C ASN A 8 14.64 -3.36 -33.37
N SER A 9 13.65 -4.06 -33.91
CA SER A 9 13.37 -5.46 -33.52
C SER A 9 14.45 -6.45 -34.00
N THR A 10 15.35 -6.03 -34.88
CA THR A 10 16.49 -6.85 -35.34
C THR A 10 17.76 -6.64 -34.52
N LEU A 11 17.73 -5.64 -33.63
CA LEU A 11 18.84 -5.28 -32.74
C LEU A 11 18.69 -5.98 -31.38
N ASN A 12 19.82 -6.12 -30.70
CA ASN A 12 19.82 -6.53 -29.29
C ASN A 12 19.30 -5.38 -28.42
N THR A 13 17.99 -5.15 -28.46
CA THR A 13 17.29 -4.13 -27.66
C THR A 13 16.37 -4.84 -26.70
N TYR A 14 16.42 -4.48 -25.43
CA TYR A 14 15.50 -4.99 -24.43
C TYR A 14 15.15 -3.92 -23.38
N ASP A 15 14.00 -4.09 -22.80
CA ASP A 15 13.49 -3.33 -21.68
C ASP A 15 12.71 -4.33 -20.81
N THR A 16 13.30 -4.72 -19.70
CA THR A 16 12.77 -5.77 -18.82
C THR A 16 12.67 -5.28 -17.39
N SER A 17 11.58 -5.62 -16.74
CA SER A 17 11.38 -5.35 -15.32
C SER A 17 11.00 -6.65 -14.60
N LYS A 18 11.58 -6.85 -13.42
CA LYS A 18 11.33 -8.00 -12.54
C LYS A 18 11.12 -7.52 -11.13
N TYR A 19 10.20 -8.15 -10.43
CA TYR A 19 10.10 -7.97 -9.00
C TYR A 19 10.04 -9.33 -8.30
N THR A 20 10.52 -9.36 -7.07
CA THR A 20 10.39 -10.51 -6.18
C THR A 20 9.83 -10.00 -4.87
N GLU A 21 8.76 -10.60 -4.41
CA GLU A 21 8.12 -10.25 -3.14
C GLU A 21 8.12 -11.46 -2.21
N VAL A 22 8.51 -11.22 -0.97
CA VAL A 22 8.42 -12.19 0.13
C VAL A 22 7.48 -11.61 1.18
N VAL A 23 6.38 -12.30 1.43
CA VAL A 23 5.36 -11.88 2.40
C VAL A 23 5.20 -12.95 3.47
N ASN A 24 5.21 -12.52 4.74
CA ASN A 24 4.89 -13.35 5.88
C ASN A 24 3.84 -12.66 6.74
N ASN A 25 2.77 -13.38 7.06
CA ASN A 25 1.72 -12.92 7.93
C ASN A 25 1.57 -13.87 9.12
N PHE A 26 1.67 -13.33 10.30
CA PHE A 26 1.47 -14.05 11.56
C PHE A 26 0.22 -13.52 12.23
N SER A 27 -0.59 -14.41 12.75
CA SER A 27 -1.75 -14.03 13.56
C SER A 27 -1.88 -14.98 14.74
N ILE A 28 -2.26 -14.41 15.88
CA ILE A 28 -2.60 -15.14 17.08
C ILE A 28 -3.89 -14.60 17.65
N GLU A 29 -4.78 -15.47 18.05
CA GLU A 29 -6.00 -15.12 18.79
C GLU A 29 -6.00 -15.88 20.10
N TRP A 30 -6.18 -15.15 21.19
CA TRP A 30 -6.25 -15.71 22.54
C TRP A 30 -7.59 -15.36 23.18
N GLY A 31 -8.38 -16.36 23.48
CA GLY A 31 -9.58 -16.24 24.31
C GLY A 31 -9.17 -16.18 25.79
N ILE A 32 -9.10 -15.00 26.38
CA ILE A 32 -8.75 -14.79 27.78
C ILE A 32 -9.86 -15.35 28.68
N VAL A 33 -11.09 -15.03 28.32
CA VAL A 33 -12.35 -15.62 28.81
C VAL A 33 -13.36 -15.64 27.67
N ASP A 34 -14.48 -16.31 27.82
CA ASP A 34 -15.50 -16.46 26.74
C ASP A 34 -15.91 -15.13 26.10
N ALA A 35 -15.99 -14.07 26.90
CA ALA A 35 -16.41 -12.75 26.44
C ALA A 35 -15.25 -11.85 25.98
N LEU A 36 -13.98 -12.16 26.31
CA LEU A 36 -12.83 -11.29 26.09
C LEU A 36 -11.78 -12.01 25.26
N LYS A 37 -11.45 -11.43 24.13
CA LYS A 37 -10.42 -11.95 23.22
C LYS A 37 -9.38 -10.91 22.89
N LEU A 38 -8.14 -11.38 22.77
CA LEU A 38 -6.99 -10.62 22.27
C LEU A 38 -6.55 -11.22 20.94
N ARG A 39 -6.37 -10.36 19.94
CA ARG A 39 -5.82 -10.75 18.64
C ARG A 39 -4.58 -9.92 18.35
N GLY A 40 -3.51 -10.59 17.96
CA GLY A 40 -2.29 -9.98 17.44
C GLY A 40 -2.07 -10.38 15.99
N GLN A 41 -1.65 -9.43 15.17
CA GLN A 41 -1.30 -9.65 13.77
C GLN A 41 0.02 -8.96 13.46
N LEU A 42 0.88 -9.61 12.69
CA LEU A 42 2.14 -9.06 12.23
C LEU A 42 2.34 -9.47 10.77
N GLY A 43 2.40 -8.48 9.90
CA GLY A 43 2.73 -8.63 8.49
C GLY A 43 4.13 -8.09 8.22
N ILE A 44 4.93 -8.86 7.50
CA ILE A 44 6.27 -8.47 7.05
C ILE A 44 6.32 -8.72 5.55
N SER A 45 6.67 -7.70 4.78
CA SER A 45 6.89 -7.83 3.34
C SER A 45 8.22 -7.22 2.94
N LYS A 46 8.92 -7.89 2.03
CA LYS A 46 10.13 -7.40 1.39
C LYS A 46 9.98 -7.57 -0.12
N ILE A 47 10.11 -6.45 -0.84
CA ILE A 47 10.06 -6.40 -2.31
C ILE A 47 11.43 -6.02 -2.82
N PHE A 48 11.87 -6.70 -3.87
CA PHE A 48 13.07 -6.39 -4.65
C PHE A 48 12.64 -6.11 -6.08
N ASN A 49 12.93 -4.91 -6.55
CA ASN A 49 12.67 -4.48 -7.92
C ASN A 49 13.98 -4.40 -8.69
N ARG A 50 13.94 -4.81 -9.95
CA ARG A 50 15.03 -4.65 -10.88
C ARG A 50 14.49 -4.40 -12.27
N SER A 51 15.01 -3.37 -12.95
CA SER A 51 14.76 -3.09 -14.36
C SER A 51 16.08 -2.96 -15.10
N ASP A 52 16.12 -3.50 -16.30
CA ASP A 52 17.25 -3.45 -17.22
C ASP A 52 16.73 -3.02 -18.59
N ALA A 53 17.21 -1.92 -19.13
CA ALA A 53 16.89 -1.45 -20.47
C ALA A 53 18.18 -1.17 -21.24
N PHE A 54 18.30 -1.73 -22.43
CA PHE A 54 19.43 -1.53 -23.32
C PHE A 54 18.99 -1.14 -24.72
N TYR A 55 19.58 -0.08 -25.22
CA TYR A 55 19.40 0.44 -26.57
C TYR A 55 20.77 0.62 -27.21
N PRO A 56 21.15 -0.24 -28.19
CA PRO A 56 22.47 -0.17 -28.82
C PRO A 56 22.66 1.08 -29.67
N ALA A 57 23.91 1.40 -30.04
CA ALA A 57 24.25 2.60 -30.82
C ALA A 57 23.52 2.68 -32.17
N GLU A 58 23.15 1.54 -32.75
CA GLU A 58 22.41 1.39 -34.00
C GLU A 58 20.93 1.69 -33.89
N HIS A 59 20.39 1.78 -32.67
CA HIS A 59 18.98 2.01 -32.43
C HIS A 59 18.52 3.36 -33.03
N THR A 60 17.31 3.37 -33.61
CA THR A 60 16.78 4.54 -34.32
C THR A 60 16.61 5.79 -33.48
N MET A 61 16.57 5.68 -32.16
CA MET A 61 16.54 6.83 -31.24
C MET A 61 17.80 7.71 -31.36
N PHE A 62 18.93 7.14 -31.80
CA PHE A 62 20.19 7.85 -31.98
C PHE A 62 20.43 8.32 -33.42
N ALA A 63 19.42 8.24 -34.30
CA ALA A 63 19.56 8.56 -35.72
C ALA A 63 19.96 10.03 -35.98
N ASP A 64 19.50 10.93 -35.12
CA ASP A 64 19.74 12.37 -35.27
C ASP A 64 21.01 12.87 -34.53
N TYR A 65 21.78 11.96 -33.92
CA TYR A 65 23.04 12.32 -33.28
C TYR A 65 24.08 12.75 -34.30
N SER A 66 24.77 13.87 -34.04
CA SER A 66 25.87 14.35 -34.89
C SER A 66 27.04 13.38 -34.94
N ILE A 67 27.95 13.57 -35.91
CA ILE A 67 29.19 12.78 -35.98
C ILE A 67 30.05 13.02 -34.74
N ALA A 68 30.05 14.25 -34.21
CA ALA A 68 30.78 14.60 -33.00
C ALA A 68 30.26 13.90 -31.77
N ASP A 69 28.94 13.62 -31.72
CA ASP A 69 28.26 12.91 -30.61
C ASP A 69 28.13 11.40 -30.82
N SER A 70 28.75 10.87 -31.91
CA SER A 70 28.64 9.43 -32.24
C SER A 70 29.10 8.52 -31.10
N HIS A 71 30.06 8.96 -30.29
CA HIS A 71 30.59 8.24 -29.14
C HIS A 71 29.60 8.13 -27.98
N LYS A 72 28.56 8.95 -27.97
CA LYS A 72 27.49 8.93 -26.95
C LYS A 72 26.33 7.98 -27.28
N LYS A 73 26.34 7.39 -28.48
CA LYS A 73 25.28 6.46 -28.91
C LYS A 73 25.30 5.18 -28.11
N GLY A 74 24.13 4.62 -27.93
CA GLY A 74 23.91 3.48 -27.06
C GLY A 74 23.65 3.93 -25.63
N MET A 75 22.62 3.34 -25.02
CA MET A 75 22.20 3.63 -23.64
C MET A 75 21.89 2.36 -22.91
N TYR A 76 22.33 2.26 -21.68
CA TYR A 76 21.93 1.26 -20.73
C TYR A 76 21.37 1.93 -19.48
N SER A 77 20.15 1.54 -19.08
CA SER A 77 19.56 1.96 -17.83
C SER A 77 19.39 0.74 -16.93
N TYR A 78 19.95 0.82 -15.74
CA TYR A 78 19.79 -0.17 -14.69
C TYR A 78 19.13 0.49 -13.49
N GLU A 79 18.01 -0.08 -13.07
CA GLU A 79 17.27 0.37 -11.89
C GLU A 79 17.15 -0.78 -10.91
N THR A 80 17.41 -0.51 -9.64
CA THR A 80 17.22 -1.48 -8.56
C THR A 80 16.66 -0.78 -7.35
N GLY A 81 15.65 -1.38 -6.74
CA GLY A 81 14.98 -0.86 -5.58
C GLY A 81 14.57 -1.95 -4.62
N GLU A 82 14.37 -1.56 -3.39
CA GLU A 82 13.86 -2.43 -2.34
C GLU A 82 12.80 -1.69 -1.54
N GLU A 83 11.74 -2.42 -1.19
CA GLU A 83 10.74 -1.97 -0.23
C GLU A 83 10.68 -2.96 0.93
N PHE A 84 10.70 -2.43 2.14
CA PHE A 84 10.43 -3.19 3.36
C PHE A 84 9.20 -2.62 4.04
N SER A 85 8.21 -3.49 4.30
CA SER A 85 7.00 -3.14 5.02
C SER A 85 6.85 -4.00 6.27
N LEU A 86 6.50 -3.35 7.36
CA LEU A 86 6.13 -3.98 8.64
C LEU A 86 4.79 -3.40 9.09
N ASP A 87 3.78 -4.27 9.19
CA ASP A 87 2.45 -3.92 9.65
C ASP A 87 2.12 -4.73 10.91
N GLY A 88 1.91 -4.05 12.03
CA GLY A 88 1.56 -4.65 13.31
C GLY A 88 0.20 -4.17 13.80
N ASN A 89 -0.57 -5.07 14.40
CA ASN A 89 -1.89 -4.76 14.95
C ASN A 89 -2.15 -5.62 16.18
N ILE A 90 -2.66 -4.99 17.24
CA ILE A 90 -3.15 -5.66 18.45
C ILE A 90 -4.56 -5.17 18.73
N THR A 91 -5.51 -6.09 18.76
CA THR A 91 -6.92 -5.82 19.04
C THR A 91 -7.37 -6.55 20.29
N LEU A 92 -7.92 -5.82 21.25
CA LEU A 92 -8.61 -6.37 22.40
C LEU A 92 -10.10 -6.09 22.25
N PHE A 93 -10.93 -7.10 22.34
CA PHE A 93 -12.37 -6.91 22.27
C PHE A 93 -13.12 -7.77 23.26
N TRP A 94 -14.17 -7.18 23.77
CA TRP A 94 -15.11 -7.79 24.68
C TRP A 94 -16.51 -7.75 24.09
N SER A 95 -17.21 -8.89 24.14
CA SER A 95 -18.59 -8.97 23.68
C SER A 95 -19.41 -9.87 24.60
N LYS A 96 -20.60 -9.42 24.98
CA LYS A 96 -21.49 -10.20 25.82
C LYS A 96 -22.96 -9.84 25.56
N THR A 97 -23.80 -10.85 25.57
CA THR A 97 -25.25 -10.67 25.60
C THR A 97 -25.75 -10.94 27.00
N LEU A 98 -26.47 -9.97 27.58
CA LEU A 98 -27.04 -10.02 28.92
C LEU A 98 -28.58 -10.11 28.81
N ALA A 99 -29.19 -10.96 29.64
CA ALA A 99 -30.62 -11.17 29.69
C ALA A 99 -31.26 -11.41 28.28
N ASP A 100 -30.51 -12.02 27.33
CA ASP A 100 -30.90 -12.31 25.96
C ASP A 100 -31.39 -11.12 25.11
N LYS A 101 -31.23 -9.90 25.64
CA LYS A 101 -31.71 -8.66 25.02
C LYS A 101 -30.65 -7.58 24.84
N HIS A 102 -29.67 -7.54 25.72
CA HIS A 102 -28.64 -6.50 25.72
C HIS A 102 -27.35 -7.06 25.11
N SER A 103 -27.10 -6.81 23.86
CA SER A 103 -25.84 -7.17 23.23
C SER A 103 -24.88 -6.00 23.27
N ILE A 104 -23.71 -6.20 23.88
CA ILE A 104 -22.69 -5.19 24.06
C ILE A 104 -21.42 -5.68 23.41
N TYR A 105 -20.78 -4.82 22.64
CA TYR A 105 -19.45 -5.02 22.10
C TYR A 105 -18.61 -3.78 22.37
N VAL A 106 -17.40 -3.99 22.88
CA VAL A 106 -16.39 -2.94 23.06
C VAL A 106 -15.08 -3.47 22.54
N GLY A 107 -14.41 -2.71 21.69
CA GLY A 107 -13.13 -3.05 21.12
C GLY A 107 -12.14 -1.91 21.18
N GLY A 108 -10.87 -2.24 21.34
CA GLY A 108 -9.74 -1.33 21.24
C GLY A 108 -8.67 -1.96 20.35
N ASP A 109 -8.07 -1.14 19.51
CA ASP A 109 -7.03 -1.54 18.57
C ASP A 109 -5.87 -0.58 18.64
N ALA A 110 -4.65 -1.13 18.56
CA ALA A 110 -3.42 -0.37 18.36
C ALA A 110 -2.71 -0.94 17.13
N SER A 111 -2.43 -0.10 16.16
CA SER A 111 -1.77 -0.46 14.92
C SER A 111 -0.52 0.35 14.67
N MET A 112 0.43 -0.26 13.97
CA MET A 112 1.65 0.39 13.50
C MET A 112 1.98 -0.08 12.09
N THR A 113 2.43 0.85 11.27
CA THR A 113 2.95 0.58 9.93
C THR A 113 4.30 1.27 9.78
N ASN A 114 5.29 0.53 9.27
CA ASN A 114 6.56 1.09 8.83
C ASN A 114 6.80 0.66 7.38
N ARG A 115 7.16 1.62 6.53
CA ARG A 115 7.56 1.36 5.15
C ARG A 115 8.82 2.13 4.85
N ASP A 116 9.84 1.40 4.43
CA ASP A 116 11.12 1.93 3.97
C ASP A 116 11.29 1.52 2.52
N TRP A 117 11.46 2.48 1.63
CA TRP A 117 11.69 2.27 0.21
C TRP A 117 12.91 3.05 -0.24
N TYR A 118 13.74 2.45 -1.06
CA TYR A 118 14.84 3.09 -1.71
C TYR A 118 15.11 2.49 -3.10
N GLU A 119 15.64 3.32 -3.96
CA GLU A 119 15.88 3.02 -5.36
C GLU A 119 17.15 3.69 -5.84
N TYR A 120 17.84 3.01 -6.74
CA TYR A 120 19.01 3.52 -7.44
C TYR A 120 18.82 3.33 -8.92
N ILE A 121 19.14 4.39 -9.70
CA ILE A 121 19.06 4.41 -11.16
C ILE A 121 20.45 4.76 -11.71
N PHE A 122 20.93 3.90 -12.62
CA PHE A 122 22.20 4.06 -13.30
C PHE A 122 21.93 4.11 -14.80
N SER A 123 22.09 5.28 -15.42
CA SER A 123 21.91 5.47 -16.87
C SER A 123 23.25 5.81 -17.51
N ALA A 124 23.83 4.85 -18.21
CA ALA A 124 25.12 4.96 -18.88
C ALA A 124 24.96 5.06 -20.39
N ILE A 125 25.88 5.74 -21.05
CA ILE A 125 25.87 5.98 -22.49
C ILE A 125 27.18 5.53 -23.15
N GLY A 126 27.18 5.46 -24.47
CA GLY A 126 28.37 5.18 -25.26
C GLY A 126 28.70 3.66 -25.29
N PHE A 127 27.87 2.90 -25.93
CA PHE A 127 28.08 1.47 -26.13
C PHE A 127 28.57 1.21 -27.56
N PRO A 128 29.79 0.67 -27.74
CA PRO A 128 30.42 0.59 -29.06
C PRO A 128 29.74 -0.39 -30.01
N ASN A 129 29.03 -1.41 -29.50
CA ASN A 129 28.23 -2.32 -30.31
C ASN A 129 27.16 -3.04 -29.51
N GLN A 130 26.20 -3.65 -30.20
CA GLN A 130 25.03 -4.29 -29.60
C GLN A 130 25.31 -5.56 -28.76
N ASN A 131 26.52 -6.14 -28.86
CA ASN A 131 26.90 -7.35 -28.12
C ASN A 131 27.52 -7.03 -26.74
N LEU A 132 27.76 -5.76 -26.47
CA LEU A 132 28.32 -5.27 -25.20
C LEU A 132 27.20 -4.63 -24.38
N ASP A 133 26.21 -5.42 -24.00
CA ASP A 133 24.95 -5.04 -23.40
C ASP A 133 24.97 -5.07 -21.86
N PHE A 134 26.07 -4.76 -21.23
CA PHE A 134 26.19 -4.63 -19.80
C PHE A 134 26.82 -3.28 -19.41
N ILE A 135 26.40 -2.72 -18.30
CA ILE A 135 26.70 -1.33 -17.90
C ILE A 135 28.20 -1.03 -17.85
N GLY A 136 29.03 -2.02 -17.50
CA GLY A 136 30.49 -1.87 -17.47
C GLY A 136 31.14 -1.69 -18.84
N SER A 137 30.41 -1.90 -19.95
CA SER A 137 30.89 -1.68 -21.32
C SER A 137 30.65 -0.26 -21.83
N SER A 138 29.99 0.59 -21.04
CA SER A 138 29.74 1.98 -21.40
C SER A 138 31.02 2.80 -21.39
N LEU A 139 31.00 3.93 -22.12
CA LEU A 139 32.04 4.95 -22.00
C LEU A 139 31.88 5.79 -20.72
N GLY A 140 30.72 5.80 -20.12
CA GLY A 140 30.43 6.51 -18.87
C GLY A 140 29.02 7.08 -18.83
N TYR A 141 28.83 8.08 -18.01
CA TYR A 141 27.58 8.83 -17.90
C TYR A 141 27.57 10.04 -18.82
N GLU A 142 26.38 10.51 -19.19
CA GLU A 142 26.28 11.76 -19.92
C GLU A 142 26.89 12.92 -19.11
N SER A 143 27.50 13.91 -19.81
CA SER A 143 28.15 15.03 -19.15
C SER A 143 27.22 15.79 -18.21
N GLY A 144 27.59 15.87 -16.94
CA GLY A 144 26.78 16.49 -15.89
C GLY A 144 25.73 15.56 -15.25
N SER A 145 25.61 14.31 -15.73
CA SER A 145 24.75 13.30 -15.07
C SER A 145 25.56 12.44 -14.09
N LYS A 146 24.85 11.79 -13.20
CA LYS A 146 25.36 10.86 -12.19
C LYS A 146 24.29 9.82 -11.85
N PRO A 147 24.63 8.73 -11.18
CA PRO A 147 23.62 7.83 -10.63
C PRO A 147 22.62 8.59 -9.76
N GLU A 148 21.35 8.26 -9.93
CA GLU A 148 20.25 8.83 -9.17
C GLU A 148 19.85 7.88 -8.05
N SER A 149 19.33 8.44 -6.97
CA SER A 149 18.77 7.65 -5.87
C SER A 149 17.59 8.36 -5.24
N SER A 150 16.64 7.57 -4.79
CA SER A 150 15.48 8.06 -4.06
C SER A 150 15.28 7.19 -2.82
N GLU A 151 14.88 7.82 -1.72
CA GLU A 151 14.59 7.15 -0.46
C GLU A 151 13.32 7.75 0.14
N THR A 152 12.40 6.87 0.55
CA THR A 152 11.19 7.28 1.25
C THR A 152 11.00 6.41 2.48
N ARG A 153 10.75 7.06 3.62
CA ARG A 153 10.40 6.39 4.88
C ARG A 153 9.08 6.92 5.38
N SER A 154 8.15 6.02 5.64
CA SER A 154 6.88 6.38 6.23
C SER A 154 6.58 5.50 7.44
N ARG A 155 6.09 6.14 8.50
CA ARG A 155 5.67 5.49 9.73
C ARG A 155 4.31 6.01 10.13
N ALA A 156 3.42 5.10 10.49
CA ALA A 156 2.12 5.44 11.01
C ALA A 156 1.81 4.62 12.26
N VAL A 157 1.08 5.22 13.16
CA VAL A 157 0.49 4.55 14.34
C VAL A 157 -0.96 4.95 14.43
N GLY A 158 -1.81 4.01 14.84
CA GLY A 158 -3.22 4.25 15.00
C GLY A 158 -3.74 3.63 16.28
N PHE A 159 -4.64 4.33 16.96
CA PHE A 159 -5.38 3.81 18.10
C PHE A 159 -6.86 3.96 17.80
N THR A 160 -7.59 2.86 17.87
CA THR A 160 -9.03 2.85 17.62
C THR A 160 -9.74 2.32 18.85
N ALA A 161 -10.84 2.95 19.23
CA ALA A 161 -11.78 2.41 20.20
C ALA A 161 -13.18 2.44 19.58
N ASN A 162 -13.92 1.35 19.73
CA ASN A 162 -15.28 1.27 19.24
C ASN A 162 -16.17 0.56 20.25
N ALA A 163 -17.43 0.96 20.28
CA ALA A 163 -18.46 0.36 21.11
C ALA A 163 -19.77 0.25 20.32
N ASN A 164 -20.42 -0.89 20.46
CA ASN A 164 -21.71 -1.15 19.87
C ASN A 164 -22.62 -1.72 20.95
N TYR A 165 -23.80 -1.17 21.05
CA TYR A 165 -24.85 -1.67 21.91
C TYR A 165 -26.11 -1.91 21.12
N SER A 166 -26.75 -3.04 21.34
CA SER A 166 -28.09 -3.29 20.80
C SER A 166 -29.04 -3.80 21.89
N TYR A 167 -30.26 -3.32 21.85
CA TYR A 167 -31.35 -3.77 22.70
C TYR A 167 -32.39 -4.54 21.87
N ASP A 168 -32.63 -5.78 22.25
CA ASP A 168 -33.61 -6.71 21.65
C ASP A 168 -33.48 -6.82 20.11
N ASN A 169 -32.27 -6.58 19.58
CA ASN A 169 -32.02 -6.43 18.14
C ASN A 169 -32.92 -5.40 17.45
N LYS A 170 -33.50 -4.48 18.19
CA LYS A 170 -34.36 -3.38 17.70
C LYS A 170 -33.65 -2.06 17.63
N TYR A 171 -33.01 -1.66 18.71
CA TYR A 171 -32.33 -0.38 18.85
C TYR A 171 -30.83 -0.59 18.88
N PHE A 172 -30.09 0.24 18.17
CA PHE A 172 -28.64 0.16 18.06
C PHE A 172 -28.02 1.52 18.35
N ILE A 173 -26.96 1.52 19.11
CA ILE A 173 -26.11 2.66 19.35
C ILE A 173 -24.70 2.19 19.04
N ASP A 174 -23.97 2.94 18.19
CA ASP A 174 -22.58 2.70 17.89
C ASP A 174 -21.77 3.97 18.03
N GLY A 175 -20.54 3.82 18.47
CA GLY A 175 -19.57 4.89 18.55
C GLY A 175 -18.19 4.38 18.20
N SER A 176 -17.41 5.21 17.52
CA SER A 176 -16.01 4.96 17.29
C SER A 176 -15.18 6.22 17.50
N PHE A 177 -13.97 6.00 17.97
CA PHE A 177 -12.93 7.01 18.09
C PHE A 177 -11.64 6.45 17.53
N ARG A 178 -10.95 7.25 16.70
CA ARG A 178 -9.67 6.90 16.13
C ARG A 178 -8.70 8.06 16.28
N TYR A 179 -7.47 7.74 16.64
CA TYR A 179 -6.39 8.68 16.78
C TYR A 179 -5.21 8.21 15.97
N ASP A 180 -4.96 8.86 14.84
CA ASP A 180 -3.93 8.47 13.86
C ASP A 180 -2.77 9.43 13.90
N GLY A 181 -1.55 8.86 13.91
CA GLY A 181 -0.30 9.57 13.76
C GLY A 181 0.45 9.09 12.51
N SER A 182 1.03 10.02 11.75
CA SER A 182 1.83 9.69 10.58
C SER A 182 3.04 10.61 10.44
N SER A 183 4.17 10.04 10.04
CA SER A 183 5.37 10.80 9.68
C SER A 183 5.19 11.64 8.41
N LEU A 184 4.18 11.33 7.59
CA LEU A 184 3.84 12.06 6.36
C LEU A 184 2.97 13.30 6.64
N PHE A 185 2.38 13.41 7.82
CA PHE A 185 1.66 14.61 8.22
C PHE A 185 2.65 15.75 8.45
N GLY A 186 2.42 16.86 7.75
CA GLY A 186 3.34 17.99 7.78
C GLY A 186 3.37 18.75 9.11
N GLY A 187 4.56 19.25 9.45
CA GLY A 187 4.74 20.25 10.49
C GLY A 187 4.43 19.78 11.92
N ASN A 188 3.74 20.64 12.68
CA ASN A 188 3.49 20.47 14.10
C ASN A 188 2.27 19.59 14.45
N ARG A 189 1.58 19.04 13.46
CA ARG A 189 0.36 18.23 13.67
C ARG A 189 0.50 16.85 13.07
N ARG A 190 1.25 16.00 13.76
CA ARG A 190 1.47 14.60 13.31
C ARG A 190 0.35 13.65 13.69
N PHE A 191 -0.60 14.10 14.48
CA PHE A 191 -1.72 13.30 14.98
C PHE A 191 -3.04 13.98 14.69
N ALA A 192 -4.06 13.18 14.34
CA ALA A 192 -5.41 13.64 14.07
C ALA A 192 -6.44 12.71 14.74
N PRO A 193 -7.39 13.26 15.51
CA PRO A 193 -8.53 12.52 16.03
C PRO A 193 -9.66 12.45 15.00
N PHE A 194 -10.33 11.31 14.96
CA PHE A 194 -11.55 11.07 14.21
C PHE A 194 -12.56 10.42 15.14
N TRP A 195 -13.83 10.71 14.97
CA TRP A 195 -14.88 10.07 15.72
C TRP A 195 -16.14 9.90 14.89
N SER A 196 -16.95 8.94 15.25
CA SER A 196 -18.30 8.81 14.69
C SER A 196 -19.24 8.25 15.77
N ALA A 197 -20.50 8.62 15.66
CA ALA A 197 -21.58 8.08 16.47
C ALA A 197 -22.76 7.75 15.56
N GLY A 198 -23.44 6.65 15.85
CA GLY A 198 -24.57 6.18 15.07
C GLY A 198 -25.70 5.67 15.94
N LEU A 199 -26.92 5.82 15.42
CA LEU A 199 -28.14 5.27 15.99
C LEU A 199 -28.85 4.44 14.91
N GLY A 200 -29.44 3.34 15.31
CA GLY A 200 -30.20 2.48 14.41
C GLY A 200 -31.46 1.94 15.04
N TRP A 201 -32.50 1.80 14.25
CA TRP A 201 -33.76 1.24 14.67
C TRP A 201 -34.28 0.23 13.62
N ASN A 202 -34.43 -1.02 14.05
CA ASN A 202 -35.04 -2.07 13.25
C ASN A 202 -36.56 -2.05 13.42
N ILE A 203 -37.23 -1.22 12.65
CA ILE A 203 -38.68 -0.98 12.73
C ILE A 203 -39.47 -2.27 12.48
N HIS A 204 -39.00 -3.12 11.56
CA HIS A 204 -39.64 -4.39 11.24
C HIS A 204 -39.77 -5.37 12.43
N ARG A 205 -38.98 -5.16 13.49
CA ARG A 205 -39.04 -6.00 14.72
C ARG A 205 -39.99 -5.45 15.77
N GLU A 206 -40.65 -4.35 15.50
CA GLU A 206 -41.63 -3.78 16.43
C GLU A 206 -42.95 -4.52 16.37
N ARG A 207 -43.66 -4.54 17.50
CA ARG A 207 -44.95 -5.23 17.62
C ARG A 207 -45.99 -4.69 16.65
N PHE A 208 -46.00 -3.40 16.37
CA PHE A 208 -46.94 -2.77 15.44
C PHE A 208 -46.68 -3.17 13.98
N MET A 209 -45.46 -3.65 13.67
CA MET A 209 -45.13 -4.13 12.32
C MET A 209 -45.45 -5.61 12.08
N GLN A 210 -45.84 -6.35 13.11
CA GLN A 210 -46.13 -7.78 12.98
C GLN A 210 -47.27 -8.07 12.00
N ALA A 211 -48.21 -7.15 11.82
CA ALA A 211 -49.29 -7.29 10.84
C ALA A 211 -48.81 -7.05 9.37
N ALA A 212 -47.67 -6.43 9.15
CA ALA A 212 -47.14 -6.12 7.83
C ALA A 212 -46.19 -7.24 7.36
N HIS A 213 -46.70 -8.46 7.19
CA HIS A 213 -45.90 -9.66 6.84
C HIS A 213 -45.12 -9.55 5.52
N TRP A 214 -45.47 -8.61 4.67
CA TRP A 214 -44.77 -8.33 3.41
C TRP A 214 -43.49 -7.50 3.59
N ILE A 215 -43.27 -6.90 4.78
CA ILE A 215 -42.04 -6.17 5.11
C ILE A 215 -41.11 -7.08 5.87
N THR A 216 -40.13 -7.67 5.21
CA THR A 216 -39.14 -8.56 5.81
C THR A 216 -38.00 -7.81 6.51
N ASN A 217 -37.67 -6.60 6.04
CA ASN A 217 -36.62 -5.79 6.63
C ASN A 217 -36.93 -4.29 6.46
N MET A 218 -36.95 -3.56 7.55
CA MET A 218 -37.07 -2.10 7.59
C MET A 218 -36.21 -1.55 8.70
N LYS A 219 -35.18 -0.79 8.34
CA LYS A 219 -34.21 -0.21 9.27
C LYS A 219 -34.02 1.27 9.02
N LEU A 220 -34.08 2.05 10.07
CA LEU A 220 -33.69 3.46 10.08
C LEU A 220 -32.30 3.61 10.71
N ARG A 221 -31.42 4.41 10.11
CA ARG A 221 -30.12 4.76 10.67
C ARG A 221 -29.86 6.25 10.54
N ALA A 222 -29.20 6.78 11.57
CA ALA A 222 -28.62 8.12 11.53
C ALA A 222 -27.19 8.04 12.06
N SER A 223 -26.26 8.76 11.48
CA SER A 223 -24.87 8.81 11.92
C SER A 223 -24.31 10.21 11.76
N LEU A 224 -23.36 10.55 12.65
CA LEU A 224 -22.61 11.79 12.68
C LEU A 224 -21.14 11.46 12.90
N GLY A 225 -20.25 12.27 12.28
CA GLY A 225 -18.78 12.12 12.40
C GLY A 225 -18.06 13.24 11.66
#